data_c99d963912573b8677212cadb12570c3
#
_entry.id   c99d963912573b8677212cadb12570c3
#
_cell.length_a   1.000
_cell.length_b   1.000
_cell.length_c   1.000
_cell.angle_alpha   90.00
_cell.angle_beta   90.00
_cell.angle_gamma   90.00
#
_symmetry.space_group_name_H-M   'P 1'
#
loop_
_entity.id
_entity.type
_entity.pdbx_description
1 polymer ?
#
loop_
_entity_poly.entity_id
_entity_poly.type
_entity_poly.pdbx_seq_one_letter_code
_entity_poly.pdbx_strand_id
1 'polypeptide(L)'
;SVAMVNAFGAAAAPMGFGEVYTAIQQGVIDGAENNELALTNNKHGEVAKYYAYNKHQMVPDMLVANLKFLNGLSPEEYQVFKDAAALSTEVELEEWDKSIEEAKDIAQNKMGVEFIDVDVDAFKQKVLPLHETMLKDNPKIADLYNHIQEINEKAKGGKQDGDNA
;
A
#
# COMPACT_ATOMS: atom_id res chain seq x y z
N SER A 1 -9.70 -6.48 0.90
CA SER A 1 -9.49 -6.45 -0.58
C SER A 1 -10.66 -7.06 -1.36
N VAL A 2 -11.25 -8.22 -0.97
CA VAL A 2 -12.33 -8.89 -1.76
C VAL A 2 -13.50 -7.95 -2.10
N ALA A 3 -14.07 -7.29 -1.10
CA ALA A 3 -15.20 -6.37 -1.30
C ALA A 3 -14.83 -5.20 -2.23
N MET A 4 -13.61 -4.70 -2.14
CA MET A 4 -13.09 -3.62 -2.98
C MET A 4 -12.96 -4.07 -4.45
N VAL A 5 -12.34 -5.21 -4.70
CA VAL A 5 -12.18 -5.77 -6.06
C VAL A 5 -13.54 -6.00 -6.71
N ASN A 6 -14.51 -6.56 -5.96
CA ASN A 6 -15.88 -6.73 -6.44
C ASN A 6 -16.58 -5.39 -6.71
N ALA A 7 -16.32 -4.35 -5.90
CA ALA A 7 -16.86 -3.02 -6.12
C ALA A 7 -16.31 -2.37 -7.42
N PHE A 8 -15.10 -2.69 -7.81
CA PHE A 8 -14.53 -2.28 -9.11
C PHE A 8 -15.18 -2.99 -10.29
N GLY A 9 -15.96 -4.06 -10.05
CA GLY A 9 -16.64 -4.84 -11.09
C GLY A 9 -15.84 -6.06 -11.55
N ALA A 10 -14.76 -6.41 -10.86
CA ALA A 10 -13.98 -7.61 -11.10
C ALA A 10 -14.38 -8.76 -10.16
N ALA A 11 -14.03 -9.98 -10.49
CA ALA A 11 -14.20 -11.14 -9.64
C ALA A 11 -12.97 -11.32 -8.72
N ALA A 12 -13.15 -11.15 -7.41
CA ALA A 12 -12.06 -11.33 -6.47
C ALA A 12 -11.70 -12.80 -6.28
N ALA A 13 -10.43 -13.14 -6.41
CA ALA A 13 -9.88 -14.48 -6.22
C ALA A 13 -8.78 -14.46 -5.13
N PRO A 14 -9.14 -14.52 -3.84
CA PRO A 14 -8.15 -14.53 -2.76
C PRO A 14 -7.33 -15.81 -2.78
N MET A 15 -6.00 -15.66 -2.74
CA MET A 15 -5.06 -16.79 -2.76
C MET A 15 -3.78 -16.46 -1.99
N GLY A 16 -2.95 -17.45 -1.74
CA GLY A 16 -1.63 -17.27 -1.16
C GLY A 16 -0.72 -16.45 -2.06
N PHE A 17 0.06 -15.52 -1.50
CA PHE A 17 0.91 -14.63 -2.28
C PHE A 17 1.91 -15.39 -3.19
N GLY A 18 2.46 -16.50 -2.69
CA GLY A 18 3.37 -17.36 -3.48
C GLY A 18 2.73 -18.08 -4.67
N GLU A 19 1.39 -18.08 -4.78
CA GLU A 19 0.66 -18.72 -5.87
C GLU A 19 0.36 -17.75 -7.02
N VAL A 20 0.44 -16.42 -6.77
CA VAL A 20 0.01 -15.37 -7.69
C VAL A 20 0.76 -15.41 -9.01
N TYR A 21 2.09 -15.54 -9.01
CA TYR A 21 2.90 -15.63 -10.23
C TYR A 21 2.38 -16.75 -11.16
N THR A 22 2.24 -17.96 -10.60
CA THR A 22 1.77 -19.13 -11.37
C THR A 22 0.34 -18.96 -11.83
N ALA A 23 -0.54 -18.39 -11.01
CA ALA A 23 -1.93 -18.15 -11.35
C ALA A 23 -2.08 -17.18 -12.52
N ILE A 24 -1.30 -16.09 -12.55
CA ILE A 24 -1.26 -15.17 -13.71
C ILE A 24 -0.68 -15.88 -14.92
N GLN A 25 0.45 -16.59 -14.78
CA GLN A 25 1.11 -17.29 -15.88
C GLN A 25 0.19 -18.31 -16.56
N GLN A 26 -0.64 -19.00 -15.77
CA GLN A 26 -1.57 -20.01 -16.29
C GLN A 26 -2.93 -19.43 -16.72
N GLY A 27 -3.16 -18.14 -16.56
CA GLY A 27 -4.43 -17.50 -16.87
C GLY A 27 -5.58 -17.89 -15.91
N VAL A 28 -5.26 -18.33 -14.70
CA VAL A 28 -6.26 -18.60 -13.65
C VAL A 28 -6.82 -17.29 -13.09
N ILE A 29 -5.97 -16.26 -13.03
CA ILE A 29 -6.36 -14.88 -12.73
C ILE A 29 -5.81 -13.95 -13.82
N ASP A 30 -6.50 -12.85 -14.07
CA ASP A 30 -6.13 -11.86 -15.10
C ASP A 30 -5.12 -10.82 -14.57
N GLY A 31 -4.99 -10.68 -13.23
CA GLY A 31 -4.08 -9.74 -12.59
C GLY A 31 -4.14 -9.84 -11.07
N ALA A 32 -3.31 -9.05 -10.42
CA ALA A 32 -3.25 -8.97 -8.96
C ALA A 32 -2.95 -7.53 -8.52
N GLU A 33 -3.28 -7.20 -7.28
CA GLU A 33 -2.89 -5.93 -6.66
C GLU A 33 -1.64 -6.12 -5.79
N ASN A 34 -0.68 -5.23 -5.91
CA ASN A 34 0.49 -5.14 -5.04
C ASN A 34 1.28 -3.85 -5.34
N ASN A 35 2.32 -3.58 -4.53
CA ASN A 35 3.30 -2.53 -4.82
C ASN A 35 4.29 -2.94 -5.92
N GLU A 36 5.10 -1.99 -6.39
CA GLU A 36 6.03 -2.14 -7.50
C GLU A 36 7.09 -3.22 -7.26
N LEU A 37 7.51 -3.43 -6.00
CA LEU A 37 8.52 -4.44 -5.65
C LEU A 37 8.07 -5.86 -6.02
N ALA A 38 6.77 -6.13 -6.07
CA ALA A 38 6.27 -7.43 -6.52
C ALA A 38 6.63 -7.73 -8.00
N LEU A 39 6.77 -6.69 -8.83
CA LEU A 39 7.16 -6.86 -10.23
C LEU A 39 8.56 -7.50 -10.36
N THR A 40 9.49 -7.09 -9.51
CA THR A 40 10.89 -7.54 -9.55
C THR A 40 11.18 -8.66 -8.56
N ASN A 41 10.91 -8.45 -7.27
CA ASN A 41 11.26 -9.41 -6.22
C ASN A 41 10.49 -10.73 -6.32
N ASN A 42 9.23 -10.65 -6.77
CA ASN A 42 8.36 -11.80 -6.99
C ASN A 42 8.17 -12.15 -8.47
N LYS A 43 8.92 -11.45 -9.35
CA LYS A 43 8.92 -11.67 -10.80
C LYS A 43 7.57 -11.49 -11.49
N HIS A 44 6.60 -10.82 -10.85
CA HIS A 44 5.29 -10.62 -11.46
C HIS A 44 5.38 -9.87 -12.79
N GLY A 45 6.39 -9.00 -12.99
CA GLY A 45 6.64 -8.31 -14.26
C GLY A 45 7.00 -9.24 -15.44
N GLU A 46 7.37 -10.50 -15.21
CA GLU A 46 7.56 -11.49 -16.26
C GLU A 46 6.22 -11.94 -16.89
N VAL A 47 5.15 -11.97 -16.09
CA VAL A 47 3.83 -12.52 -16.46
C VAL A 47 2.73 -11.47 -16.54
N ALA A 48 2.91 -10.28 -15.96
CA ALA A 48 2.00 -9.12 -16.02
C ALA A 48 2.73 -7.93 -16.64
N LYS A 49 2.22 -7.43 -17.77
CA LYS A 49 2.90 -6.40 -18.57
C LYS A 49 2.36 -4.99 -18.37
N TYR A 50 1.31 -4.82 -17.59
CA TYR A 50 0.69 -3.53 -17.31
C TYR A 50 0.58 -3.32 -15.81
N TYR A 51 1.02 -2.16 -15.32
CA TYR A 51 0.90 -1.76 -13.93
C TYR A 51 0.14 -0.43 -13.83
N ALA A 52 -1.05 -0.47 -13.23
CA ALA A 52 -1.94 0.67 -13.15
C ALA A 52 -1.93 1.33 -11.77
N TYR A 53 -1.64 2.64 -11.72
CA TYR A 53 -1.61 3.44 -10.48
C TYR A 53 -3.02 3.88 -10.05
N ASN A 54 -3.84 2.94 -9.62
CA ASN A 54 -5.20 3.24 -9.15
C ASN A 54 -5.28 3.74 -7.69
N LYS A 55 -4.16 3.71 -6.94
CA LYS A 55 -4.05 4.22 -5.56
C LYS A 55 -5.14 3.71 -4.63
N HIS A 56 -5.48 2.42 -4.75
CA HIS A 56 -6.64 1.82 -4.08
C HIS A 56 -6.45 1.65 -2.58
N GLN A 57 -5.25 1.52 -2.10
CA GLN A 57 -4.95 1.41 -0.67
C GLN A 57 -3.52 1.86 -0.35
N MET A 58 -3.31 2.18 0.92
CA MET A 58 -2.01 2.39 1.53
C MET A 58 -1.97 1.57 2.82
N VAL A 59 -1.07 0.59 2.88
CA VAL A 59 -0.90 -0.28 4.06
C VAL A 59 0.39 0.12 4.74
N PRO A 60 0.34 0.72 5.95
CA PRO A 60 1.54 1.05 6.68
C PRO A 60 2.18 -0.23 7.25
N ASP A 61 3.48 -0.38 7.09
CA ASP A 61 4.25 -1.35 7.83
C ASP A 61 4.45 -0.91 9.27
N MET A 62 4.42 -1.84 10.21
CA MET A 62 4.54 -1.56 11.63
C MET A 62 5.62 -2.43 12.25
N LEU A 63 6.64 -1.80 12.82
CA LEU A 63 7.59 -2.49 13.67
C LEU A 63 6.93 -2.77 15.03
N VAL A 64 6.77 -4.04 15.36
CA VAL A 64 6.10 -4.47 16.60
C VAL A 64 7.03 -5.29 17.49
N ALA A 65 6.86 -5.17 18.79
CA ALA A 65 7.60 -5.94 19.76
C ALA A 65 6.65 -6.57 20.80
N ASN A 66 7.08 -7.68 21.40
CA ASN A 66 6.32 -8.35 22.45
C ASN A 66 6.29 -7.46 23.71
N LEU A 67 5.10 -7.12 24.19
CA LEU A 67 4.94 -6.25 25.36
C LEU A 67 5.58 -6.83 26.63
N LYS A 68 5.50 -8.15 26.83
CA LYS A 68 6.14 -8.80 27.98
C LYS A 68 7.66 -8.66 27.94
N PHE A 69 8.25 -8.75 26.75
CA PHE A 69 9.69 -8.50 26.56
C PHE A 69 10.03 -7.06 26.92
N LEU A 70 9.33 -6.08 26.34
CA LEU A 70 9.57 -4.66 26.62
C LEU A 70 9.42 -4.29 28.10
N ASN A 71 8.41 -4.85 28.78
CA ASN A 71 8.17 -4.62 30.21
C ASN A 71 9.23 -5.29 31.11
N GLY A 72 10.04 -6.21 30.60
CA GLY A 72 11.13 -6.84 31.32
C GLY A 72 12.47 -6.10 31.22
N LEU A 73 12.55 -5.06 30.39
CA LEU A 73 13.76 -4.26 30.19
C LEU A 73 13.92 -3.20 31.30
N SER A 74 15.16 -2.86 31.62
CA SER A 74 15.46 -1.65 32.38
C SER A 74 15.10 -0.40 31.57
N PRO A 75 14.93 0.78 32.20
CA PRO A 75 14.67 2.03 31.49
C PRO A 75 15.74 2.34 30.43
N GLU A 76 17.00 2.07 30.72
CA GLU A 76 18.14 2.29 29.82
C GLU A 76 18.06 1.34 28.62
N GLU A 77 17.80 0.06 28.83
CA GLU A 77 17.64 -0.93 27.77
C GLU A 77 16.41 -0.59 26.88
N TYR A 78 15.29 -0.21 27.49
CA TYR A 78 14.10 0.20 26.76
C TYR A 78 14.39 1.41 25.85
N GLN A 79 15.17 2.39 26.34
CA GLN A 79 15.55 3.56 25.52
C GLN A 79 16.42 3.16 24.32
N VAL A 80 17.36 2.24 24.50
CA VAL A 80 18.19 1.71 23.39
C VAL A 80 17.30 1.07 22.31
N PHE A 81 16.33 0.23 22.71
CA PHE A 81 15.39 -0.37 21.74
C PHE A 81 14.54 0.68 21.03
N LYS A 82 14.09 1.70 21.73
CA LYS A 82 13.31 2.79 21.16
C LYS A 82 14.11 3.61 20.15
N ASP A 83 15.36 3.94 20.46
CA ASP A 83 16.25 4.69 19.59
C ASP A 83 16.61 3.87 18.34
N ALA A 84 16.89 2.58 18.52
CA ALA A 84 17.15 1.67 17.40
C ALA A 84 15.92 1.51 16.49
N ALA A 85 14.72 1.44 17.05
CA ALA A 85 13.49 1.37 16.27
C ALA A 85 13.24 2.65 15.45
N ALA A 86 13.51 3.83 16.05
CA ALA A 86 13.41 5.11 15.35
C ALA A 86 14.41 5.18 14.18
N LEU A 87 15.66 4.83 14.42
CA LEU A 87 16.69 4.78 13.36
C LEU A 87 16.33 3.77 12.27
N SER A 88 15.83 2.59 12.64
CA SER A 88 15.38 1.58 11.68
C SER A 88 14.28 2.12 10.76
N THR A 89 13.35 2.92 11.29
CA THR A 89 12.28 3.55 10.50
C THR A 89 12.83 4.58 9.52
N GLU A 90 13.79 5.41 9.93
CA GLU A 90 14.44 6.39 9.05
C GLU A 90 15.16 5.70 7.87
N VAL A 91 15.95 4.66 8.18
CA VAL A 91 16.67 3.90 7.15
C VAL A 91 15.70 3.17 6.21
N GLU A 92 14.63 2.60 6.76
CA GLU A 92 13.62 1.88 5.95
C GLU A 92 12.93 2.81 4.96
N LEU A 93 12.53 4.02 5.38
CA LEU A 93 11.90 4.99 4.48
C LEU A 93 12.81 5.39 3.30
N GLU A 94 14.10 5.62 3.58
CA GLU A 94 15.07 5.94 2.53
C GLU A 94 15.31 4.78 1.56
N GLU A 95 15.47 3.57 2.09
CA GLU A 95 15.71 2.37 1.27
C GLU A 95 14.46 1.92 0.52
N TRP A 96 13.27 2.17 1.08
CA TRP A 96 12.01 1.91 0.39
C TRP A 96 11.90 2.72 -0.90
N ASP A 97 12.10 4.05 -0.81
CA ASP A 97 12.02 4.93 -1.97
C ASP A 97 13.03 4.54 -3.07
N LYS A 98 14.27 4.24 -2.69
CA LYS A 98 15.30 3.75 -3.62
C LYS A 98 14.88 2.42 -4.26
N SER A 99 14.39 1.49 -3.47
CA SER A 99 13.96 0.17 -3.94
C SER A 99 12.77 0.25 -4.92
N ILE A 100 11.82 1.16 -4.69
CA ILE A 100 10.71 1.41 -5.61
C ILE A 100 11.22 1.95 -6.95
N GLU A 101 12.11 2.95 -6.95
CA GLU A 101 12.65 3.52 -8.19
C GLU A 101 13.48 2.47 -8.97
N GLU A 102 14.29 1.67 -8.30
CA GLU A 102 15.00 0.55 -8.93
C GLU A 102 14.06 -0.51 -9.51
N ALA A 103 13.00 -0.86 -8.78
CA ALA A 103 12.01 -1.84 -9.25
C ALA A 103 11.28 -1.32 -10.49
N LYS A 104 10.91 -0.05 -10.54
CA LYS A 104 10.29 0.59 -11.72
C LYS A 104 11.22 0.56 -12.93
N ASP A 105 12.50 0.95 -12.74
CA ASP A 105 13.50 0.91 -13.82
C ASP A 105 13.67 -0.50 -14.38
N ILE A 106 13.84 -1.49 -13.51
CA ILE A 106 14.00 -2.89 -13.91
C ILE A 106 12.73 -3.41 -14.60
N ALA A 107 11.55 -3.16 -14.04
CA ALA A 107 10.29 -3.62 -14.60
C ALA A 107 10.07 -3.02 -16.00
N GLN A 108 10.31 -1.73 -16.17
CA GLN A 108 10.13 -1.06 -17.45
C GLN A 108 11.18 -1.46 -18.48
N ASN A 109 12.48 -1.39 -18.13
CA ASN A 109 13.56 -1.50 -19.09
C ASN A 109 14.03 -2.94 -19.35
N LYS A 110 13.80 -3.87 -18.40
CA LYS A 110 14.26 -5.27 -18.52
C LYS A 110 13.11 -6.26 -18.64
N MET A 111 11.93 -5.95 -18.05
CA MET A 111 10.79 -6.84 -18.08
C MET A 111 9.71 -6.40 -19.09
N GLY A 112 9.81 -5.17 -19.61
CA GLY A 112 8.86 -4.64 -20.58
C GLY A 112 7.48 -4.37 -19.98
N VAL A 113 7.44 -3.94 -18.70
CA VAL A 113 6.22 -3.51 -18.03
C VAL A 113 5.90 -2.08 -18.41
N GLU A 114 4.68 -1.82 -18.78
CA GLU A 114 4.13 -0.49 -19.02
C GLU A 114 3.41 0.01 -17.77
N PHE A 115 3.83 1.19 -17.28
CA PHE A 115 3.17 1.87 -16.17
C PHE A 115 2.09 2.80 -16.70
N ILE A 116 0.87 2.67 -16.18
CA ILE A 116 -0.32 3.34 -16.69
C ILE A 116 -0.91 4.24 -15.59
N ASP A 117 -1.08 5.51 -15.91
CA ASP A 117 -1.90 6.42 -15.12
C ASP A 117 -3.38 6.20 -15.47
N VAL A 118 -4.21 6.09 -14.42
CA VAL A 118 -5.65 5.84 -14.56
C VAL A 118 -6.45 6.93 -13.87
N ASP A 119 -7.73 7.03 -14.19
CA ASP A 119 -8.69 7.89 -13.47
C ASP A 119 -8.93 7.33 -12.06
N VAL A 120 -8.14 7.82 -11.10
CA VAL A 120 -8.21 7.42 -9.68
C VAL A 120 -9.58 7.76 -9.08
N ASP A 121 -10.20 8.87 -9.50
CA ASP A 121 -11.52 9.28 -8.99
C ASP A 121 -12.61 8.30 -9.43
N ALA A 122 -12.54 7.74 -10.63
CA ALA A 122 -13.44 6.68 -11.07
C ALA A 122 -13.36 5.44 -10.17
N PHE A 123 -12.16 5.02 -9.76
CA PHE A 123 -11.96 3.93 -8.79
C PHE A 123 -12.52 4.31 -7.42
N LYS A 124 -12.24 5.51 -6.94
CA LYS A 124 -12.73 6.02 -5.65
C LYS A 124 -14.25 6.00 -5.58
N GLN A 125 -14.95 6.49 -6.61
CA GLN A 125 -16.40 6.50 -6.64
C GLN A 125 -17.03 5.10 -6.51
N LYS A 126 -16.37 4.07 -7.02
CA LYS A 126 -16.85 2.68 -6.91
C LYS A 126 -16.82 2.13 -5.49
N VAL A 127 -15.92 2.61 -4.62
CA VAL A 127 -15.78 2.11 -3.24
C VAL A 127 -16.50 2.97 -2.20
N LEU A 128 -16.98 4.17 -2.52
CA LEU A 128 -17.69 5.01 -1.58
C LEU A 128 -18.90 4.32 -0.91
N PRO A 129 -19.77 3.58 -1.64
CA PRO A 129 -20.88 2.87 -1.01
C PRO A 129 -20.41 1.77 -0.03
N LEU A 130 -19.26 1.15 -0.31
CA LEU A 130 -18.65 0.18 0.58
C LEU A 130 -18.16 0.85 1.87
N HIS A 131 -17.50 2.02 1.76
CA HIS A 131 -17.09 2.80 2.92
C HIS A 131 -18.27 3.19 3.79
N GLU A 132 -19.34 3.71 3.22
CA GLU A 132 -20.56 4.09 3.95
C GLU A 132 -21.12 2.91 4.78
N THR A 133 -21.19 1.73 4.18
CA THR A 133 -21.64 0.52 4.87
C THR A 133 -20.72 0.16 6.03
N MET A 134 -19.40 0.11 5.78
CA MET A 134 -18.41 -0.27 6.80
C MET A 134 -18.37 0.71 7.97
N LEU A 135 -18.49 2.01 7.70
CA LEU A 135 -18.49 3.06 8.72
C LEU A 135 -19.74 3.00 9.61
N LYS A 136 -20.90 2.71 8.99
CA LYS A 136 -22.16 2.54 9.72
C LYS A 136 -22.12 1.34 10.66
N ASP A 137 -21.50 0.24 10.23
CA ASP A 137 -21.45 -1.00 11.00
C ASP A 137 -20.36 -0.99 12.08
N ASN A 138 -19.39 -0.06 12.00
CA ASN A 138 -18.28 0.01 12.94
C ASN A 138 -17.93 1.47 13.32
N PRO A 139 -18.51 2.02 14.41
CA PRO A 139 -18.26 3.39 14.83
C PRO A 139 -16.79 3.73 15.10
N LYS A 140 -16.00 2.78 15.61
CA LYS A 140 -14.56 3.01 15.86
C LYS A 140 -13.77 3.23 14.59
N ILE A 141 -14.14 2.54 13.51
CA ILE A 141 -13.55 2.77 12.18
C ILE A 141 -14.00 4.13 11.65
N ALA A 142 -15.24 4.55 11.92
CA ALA A 142 -15.75 5.86 11.51
C ALA A 142 -14.92 7.01 12.09
N ASP A 143 -14.59 6.96 13.38
CA ASP A 143 -13.77 7.99 14.03
C ASP A 143 -12.38 8.08 13.39
N LEU A 144 -11.72 6.94 13.18
CA LEU A 144 -10.41 6.89 12.51
C LEU A 144 -10.49 7.40 11.07
N TYR A 145 -11.50 6.98 10.32
CA TYR A 145 -11.72 7.42 8.95
C TYR A 145 -11.89 8.95 8.87
N ASN A 146 -12.74 9.53 9.72
CA ASN A 146 -12.96 10.96 9.75
C ASN A 146 -11.68 11.73 10.07
N HIS A 147 -10.89 11.24 11.03
CA HIS A 147 -9.60 11.85 11.37
C HIS A 147 -8.62 11.82 10.18
N ILE A 148 -8.53 10.70 9.47
CA ILE A 148 -7.72 10.60 8.24
C ILE A 148 -8.21 11.59 7.17
N GLN A 149 -9.53 11.73 6.98
CA GLN A 149 -10.07 12.69 6.01
C GLN A 149 -9.71 14.14 6.38
N GLU A 150 -9.79 14.50 7.65
CA GLU A 150 -9.38 15.84 8.13
C GLU A 150 -7.90 16.13 7.83
N ILE A 151 -7.02 15.15 8.05
CA ILE A 151 -5.59 15.28 7.71
C ILE A 151 -5.40 15.46 6.21
N ASN A 152 -6.07 14.66 5.39
CA ASN A 152 -6.00 14.75 3.95
C ASN A 152 -6.45 16.12 3.41
N GLU A 153 -7.53 16.68 3.95
CA GLU A 153 -8.01 18.01 3.54
C GLU A 153 -7.01 19.12 3.94
N LYS A 154 -6.43 19.05 5.13
CA LYS A 154 -5.37 19.99 5.56
C LYS A 154 -4.14 19.91 4.65
N ALA A 155 -3.73 18.70 4.26
CA ALA A 155 -2.59 18.49 3.36
C ALA A 155 -2.83 19.04 1.94
N LYS A 156 -4.06 19.00 1.44
CA LYS A 156 -4.44 19.62 0.15
C LYS A 156 -4.43 21.14 0.21
N GLY A 157 -4.97 21.73 1.30
CA GLY A 157 -5.00 23.18 1.50
C GLY A 157 -3.61 23.81 1.63
N GLY A 158 -2.65 23.11 2.23
CA GLY A 158 -1.27 23.59 2.37
C GLY A 158 -0.44 23.58 1.08
N LYS A 159 -0.89 22.90 0.02
CA LYS A 159 -0.22 22.91 -1.30
C LYS A 159 -0.67 24.06 -2.21
N GLN A 160 -1.80 24.70 -1.93
CA GLN A 160 -2.27 25.85 -2.74
C GLN A 160 -1.57 27.17 -2.41
N ASP A 161 -0.96 27.30 -1.23
CA ASP A 161 -0.26 28.53 -0.82
C ASP A 161 1.21 28.57 -1.22
N GLY A 162 1.77 27.47 -1.76
CA GLY A 162 3.20 27.37 -2.16
C GLY A 162 3.52 27.62 -3.64
N ASP A 163 2.53 27.63 -4.52
CA ASP A 163 2.73 27.78 -5.97
C ASP A 163 2.51 29.24 -6.50
N ASN A 164 2.37 30.21 -5.61
CA ASN A 164 2.20 31.62 -5.96
C ASN A 164 3.26 32.56 -5.33
N ALA A 165 4.48 32.10 -5.14
CA ALA A 165 5.59 32.97 -4.70
C ALA A 165 6.79 32.88 -5.66
#